data_1662cbfa88d1798e62b384ef29810e04
#
_entry.id   1662cbfa88d1798e62b384ef29810e04
#
_cell.length_a   1.000
_cell.length_b   1.000
_cell.length_c   1.000
_cell.angle_alpha   90.00
_cell.angle_beta   90.00
_cell.angle_gamma   90.00
#
_symmetry.space_group_name_H-M   'P 1'
#
loop_
_entity.id
_entity.type
_entity.pdbx_description
1 polymer ?
#
loop_
_entity_poly.entity_id
_entity_poly.type
_entity_poly.pdbx_seq_one_letter_code
_entity_poly.pdbx_strand_id
1 'polypeptide(L)'
;HYASYVNDGHIMKQHFVPIRKDVSGVAHYHTEKDVIYMPEQKHFAMYTDYVQELMRQLVSATGHQQRLAREGMVMKGGKAPSEDSLKYEQLVAEVASGIKMRELGCAARLSEKSLDMVDYWTRELKENPCLIDNLESDVNNALEVIRKAEKGEKVEYASYRNRQQTDELREKQ
;
A
#
# COMPACT_ATOMS: atom_id res chain seq x y z
N HIS A 1 5.40 -19.97 -6.85
CA HIS A 1 4.04 -20.34 -6.45
C HIS A 1 3.56 -19.46 -5.32
N TYR A 2 2.41 -18.79 -5.47
CA TYR A 2 1.90 -17.88 -4.43
C TYR A 2 1.57 -18.59 -3.11
N ALA A 3 1.09 -19.84 -3.16
CA ALA A 3 0.78 -20.63 -1.97
C ALA A 3 2.02 -20.90 -1.13
N SER A 4 3.13 -21.30 -1.75
CA SER A 4 4.44 -21.42 -1.12
C SER A 4 4.93 -20.08 -0.58
N TYR A 5 4.77 -19.03 -1.37
CA TYR A 5 5.18 -17.68 -1.04
C TYR A 5 4.60 -17.20 0.30
N VAL A 6 3.33 -17.52 0.57
CA VAL A 6 2.67 -17.15 1.83
C VAL A 6 2.81 -18.21 2.90
N ASN A 7 2.60 -19.51 2.55
CA ASN A 7 2.61 -20.61 3.50
C ASN A 7 3.99 -20.86 4.10
N ASP A 8 5.04 -20.71 3.31
CA ASP A 8 6.43 -20.84 3.80
C ASP A 8 6.85 -19.61 4.61
N GLY A 9 5.95 -18.67 4.81
CA GLY A 9 6.22 -17.47 5.57
C GLY A 9 7.17 -16.51 4.87
N HIS A 10 7.30 -16.63 3.55
CA HIS A 10 8.21 -15.79 2.77
C HIS A 10 7.88 -14.30 2.92
N ILE A 11 6.62 -13.93 2.69
CA ILE A 11 6.14 -12.56 2.96
C ILE A 11 6.27 -12.23 4.46
N MET A 12 5.87 -13.17 5.33
CA MET A 12 5.85 -12.95 6.77
C MET A 12 7.23 -12.76 7.38
N LYS A 13 8.28 -13.37 6.78
CA LYS A 13 9.67 -13.20 7.21
C LYS A 13 10.35 -11.97 6.66
N GLN A 14 9.94 -11.54 5.48
CA GLN A 14 10.63 -10.50 4.72
C GLN A 14 9.83 -9.19 4.63
N HIS A 15 8.60 -9.17 5.17
CA HIS A 15 7.85 -7.92 5.25
C HIS A 15 8.56 -6.92 6.18
N PHE A 16 8.27 -5.68 5.97
CA PHE A 16 8.90 -4.58 6.71
C PHE A 16 8.03 -4.06 7.86
N VAL A 17 6.85 -4.67 8.10
CA VAL A 17 5.92 -4.32 9.20
C VAL A 17 5.33 -5.59 9.83
N PRO A 18 4.97 -5.54 11.13
CA PRO A 18 4.29 -6.66 11.77
C PRO A 18 2.90 -6.90 11.16
N ILE A 19 2.53 -8.17 11.05
CA ILE A 19 1.19 -8.59 10.65
C ILE A 19 0.56 -9.31 11.84
N ARG A 20 -0.60 -8.82 12.28
CA ARG A 20 -1.32 -9.36 13.42
C ARG A 20 -2.72 -9.81 13.01
N LYS A 21 -3.27 -10.73 13.78
CA LYS A 21 -4.63 -11.22 13.59
C LYS A 21 -5.64 -10.16 14.03
N ASP A 22 -6.63 -9.92 13.19
CA ASP A 22 -7.76 -9.05 13.51
C ASP A 22 -8.99 -9.86 13.89
N VAL A 23 -9.56 -9.57 15.04
CA VAL A 23 -10.76 -10.24 15.56
C VAL A 23 -12.07 -9.67 14.99
N SER A 24 -12.04 -8.45 14.43
CA SER A 24 -13.23 -7.82 13.85
C SER A 24 -13.57 -8.34 12.46
N GLY A 25 -12.67 -9.07 11.82
CA GLY A 25 -12.86 -9.60 10.47
C GLY A 25 -12.59 -8.59 9.35
N VAL A 26 -12.03 -7.41 9.66
CA VAL A 26 -11.72 -6.37 8.68
C VAL A 26 -10.21 -6.18 8.57
N ALA A 27 -9.67 -6.40 7.36
CA ALA A 27 -8.27 -6.12 7.07
C ALA A 27 -8.03 -4.60 7.09
N HIS A 28 -6.99 -4.15 7.77
CA HIS A 28 -6.62 -2.75 7.79
C HIS A 28 -5.15 -2.55 8.18
N TYR A 29 -4.61 -1.41 7.77
CA TYR A 29 -3.30 -0.96 8.18
C TYR A 29 -3.45 0.21 9.15
N HIS A 30 -2.84 0.08 10.33
CA HIS A 30 -2.87 1.12 11.36
C HIS A 30 -1.60 1.97 11.24
N THR A 31 -1.76 3.20 10.78
CA THR A 31 -0.65 4.10 10.43
C THR A 31 0.23 4.46 11.64
N GLU A 32 -0.37 4.82 12.76
CA GLU A 32 0.37 5.23 13.96
C GLU A 32 1.17 4.09 14.59
N LYS A 33 0.56 2.92 14.68
CA LYS A 33 1.22 1.71 15.23
C LYS A 33 2.15 1.04 14.23
N ASP A 34 2.00 1.37 12.96
CA ASP A 34 2.72 0.75 11.85
C ASP A 34 2.56 -0.78 11.85
N VAL A 35 1.32 -1.23 11.91
CA VAL A 35 0.94 -2.64 11.99
C VAL A 35 -0.18 -2.94 11.02
N ILE A 36 -0.07 -4.10 10.35
CA ILE A 36 -1.14 -4.65 9.51
C ILE A 36 -1.97 -5.60 10.36
N TYR A 37 -3.30 -5.47 10.28
CA TYR A 37 -4.26 -6.40 10.88
C TYR A 37 -4.98 -7.15 9.79
N MET A 38 -4.94 -8.48 9.85
CA MET A 38 -5.55 -9.36 8.86
C MET A 38 -6.52 -10.32 9.52
N PRO A 39 -7.72 -10.52 8.93
CA PRO A 39 -8.59 -11.63 9.33
C PRO A 39 -7.91 -12.98 9.05
N GLU A 40 -8.39 -14.04 9.69
CA GLU A 40 -7.94 -15.39 9.37
C GLU A 40 -8.30 -15.78 7.93
N GLN A 41 -7.49 -16.63 7.31
CA GLN A 41 -7.70 -17.10 5.93
C GLN A 41 -9.10 -17.69 5.72
N LYS A 42 -9.66 -18.38 6.73
CA LYS A 42 -11.00 -18.98 6.67
C LYS A 42 -12.14 -17.98 6.45
N HIS A 43 -11.91 -16.67 6.70
CA HIS A 43 -12.90 -15.64 6.47
C HIS A 43 -12.99 -15.20 5.01
N PHE A 44 -12.08 -15.65 4.16
CA PHE A 44 -12.06 -15.34 2.73
C PHE A 44 -12.63 -16.51 1.93
N ALA A 45 -13.39 -16.19 0.88
CA ALA A 45 -13.96 -17.21 0.01
C ALA A 45 -12.88 -18.03 -0.71
N MET A 46 -11.79 -17.37 -1.12
CA MET A 46 -10.65 -17.98 -1.77
C MET A 46 -9.35 -17.54 -1.11
N TYR A 47 -8.36 -18.44 -1.11
CA TYR A 47 -7.04 -18.14 -0.60
C TYR A 47 -6.38 -16.95 -1.32
N THR A 48 -6.59 -16.84 -2.62
CA THR A 48 -6.11 -15.71 -3.42
C THR A 48 -6.69 -14.36 -2.97
N ASP A 49 -7.93 -14.36 -2.47
CA ASP A 49 -8.53 -13.14 -1.90
C ASP A 49 -7.80 -12.70 -0.64
N TYR A 50 -7.41 -13.64 0.22
CA TYR A 50 -6.56 -13.35 1.38
C TYR A 50 -5.22 -12.76 0.95
N VAL A 51 -4.56 -13.37 -0.02
CA VAL A 51 -3.24 -12.92 -0.51
C VAL A 51 -3.33 -11.51 -1.08
N GLN A 52 -4.34 -11.23 -1.91
CA GLN A 52 -4.50 -9.90 -2.49
C GLN A 52 -4.82 -8.84 -1.43
N GLU A 53 -5.65 -9.17 -0.45
CA GLU A 53 -5.94 -8.24 0.65
C GLU A 53 -4.69 -7.93 1.47
N LEU A 54 -3.87 -8.94 1.76
CA LEU A 54 -2.57 -8.74 2.41
C LEU A 54 -1.66 -7.81 1.58
N MET A 55 -1.64 -8.01 0.25
CA MET A 55 -0.88 -7.16 -0.65
C MET A 55 -1.35 -5.69 -0.61
N ARG A 56 -2.66 -5.45 -0.58
CA ARG A 56 -3.20 -4.09 -0.43
C ARG A 56 -2.67 -3.41 0.83
N GLN A 57 -2.67 -4.13 1.95
CA GLN A 57 -2.19 -3.60 3.22
C GLN A 57 -0.67 -3.38 3.22
N LEU A 58 0.10 -4.27 2.60
CA LEU A 58 1.54 -4.08 2.43
C LEU A 58 1.85 -2.86 1.57
N VAL A 59 1.11 -2.64 0.50
CA VAL A 59 1.24 -1.44 -0.34
C VAL A 59 0.96 -0.19 0.48
N SER A 60 -0.11 -0.17 1.27
CA SER A 60 -0.41 0.95 2.17
C SER A 60 0.73 1.20 3.15
N ALA A 61 1.28 0.14 3.74
CA ALA A 61 2.41 0.25 4.65
C ALA A 61 3.67 0.86 4.01
N THR A 62 3.89 0.66 2.70
CA THR A 62 5.02 1.32 2.00
C THR A 62 4.94 2.84 2.06
N GLY A 63 3.74 3.40 2.21
CA GLY A 63 3.50 4.84 2.27
C GLY A 63 3.70 5.48 3.64
N HIS A 64 4.06 4.71 4.65
CA HIS A 64 4.30 5.24 6.00
C HIS A 64 5.31 6.40 5.99
N GLN A 65 5.17 7.30 6.95
CA GLN A 65 6.01 8.50 7.08
C GLN A 65 7.51 8.20 7.06
N GLN A 66 7.92 7.09 7.66
CA GLN A 66 9.33 6.66 7.70
C GLN A 66 9.78 5.92 6.44
N ARG A 67 8.90 5.65 5.52
CA ARG A 67 9.19 4.97 4.24
C ARG A 67 8.98 5.91 3.05
N LEU A 68 7.98 5.68 2.22
CA LEU A 68 7.76 6.52 1.03
C LEU A 68 6.97 7.81 1.31
N ALA A 69 6.35 7.91 2.47
CA ALA A 69 5.58 9.06 2.97
C ALA A 69 4.62 9.66 1.95
N ARG A 70 3.79 8.83 1.41
CA ARG A 70 2.74 9.32 0.54
C ARG A 70 1.78 10.21 1.32
N GLU A 71 1.26 11.24 0.67
CA GLU A 71 0.44 12.27 1.31
C GLU A 71 -0.76 11.70 2.07
N GLY A 72 -1.40 10.65 1.55
CA GLY A 72 -2.52 9.97 2.21
C GLY A 72 -2.15 9.16 3.45
N MET A 73 -0.87 8.99 3.75
CA MET A 73 -0.35 8.19 4.87
C MET A 73 0.37 9.02 5.94
N VAL A 74 0.46 10.33 5.76
CA VAL A 74 1.24 11.21 6.65
C VAL A 74 0.33 12.25 7.28
N MET A 75 0.43 12.42 8.60
CA MET A 75 -0.19 13.54 9.30
C MET A 75 0.70 14.75 9.23
N LYS A 76 0.17 15.88 8.71
CA LYS A 76 0.89 17.16 8.62
C LYS A 76 0.36 18.13 9.67
N GLY A 77 1.23 18.54 10.59
CA GLY A 77 0.85 19.48 11.62
C GLY A 77 -0.33 19.05 12.49
N GLY A 78 -0.42 17.76 12.79
CA GLY A 78 -1.51 17.19 13.57
C GLY A 78 -2.83 17.00 12.80
N LYS A 79 -2.85 17.31 11.49
CA LYS A 79 -4.03 17.15 10.65
C LYS A 79 -3.99 15.82 9.90
N ALA A 80 -5.11 15.11 9.89
CA ALA A 80 -5.30 13.91 9.10
C ALA A 80 -5.22 14.24 7.59
N PRO A 81 -4.84 13.27 6.74
CA PRO A 81 -4.90 13.43 5.28
C PRO A 81 -6.31 13.81 4.82
N SER A 82 -6.39 14.53 3.69
CA SER A 82 -7.68 14.86 3.08
C SER A 82 -8.39 13.60 2.59
N GLU A 83 -9.70 13.69 2.43
CA GLU A 83 -10.49 12.60 1.88
C GLU A 83 -10.03 12.21 0.48
N ASP A 84 -9.68 13.17 -0.36
CA ASP A 84 -9.13 12.92 -1.71
C ASP A 84 -7.79 12.17 -1.65
N SER A 85 -6.92 12.52 -0.72
CA SER A 85 -5.64 11.81 -0.52
C SER A 85 -5.85 10.38 -0.05
N LEU A 86 -6.84 10.13 0.81
CA LEU A 86 -7.20 8.77 1.26
C LEU A 86 -7.76 7.93 0.11
N LYS A 87 -8.58 8.52 -0.74
CA LYS A 87 -9.13 7.85 -1.94
C LYS A 87 -8.04 7.53 -2.96
N TYR A 88 -7.10 8.45 -3.15
CA TYR A 88 -5.93 8.23 -3.99
C TYR A 88 -5.06 7.08 -3.44
N GLU A 89 -4.83 7.03 -2.14
CA GLU A 89 -4.06 5.97 -1.50
C GLU A 89 -4.70 4.59 -1.72
N GLN A 90 -6.02 4.52 -1.68
CA GLN A 90 -6.76 3.31 -2.00
C GLN A 90 -6.55 2.88 -3.46
N LEU A 91 -6.48 3.82 -4.40
CA LEU A 91 -6.16 3.53 -5.80
C LEU A 91 -4.74 2.96 -5.95
N VAL A 92 -3.76 3.55 -5.29
CA VAL A 92 -2.38 3.03 -5.28
C VAL A 92 -2.35 1.57 -4.79
N ALA A 93 -3.05 1.28 -3.71
CA ALA A 93 -3.13 -0.07 -3.15
C ALA A 93 -3.77 -1.07 -4.12
N GLU A 94 -4.85 -0.67 -4.80
CA GLU A 94 -5.51 -1.55 -5.79
C GLU A 94 -4.63 -1.83 -7.00
N VAL A 95 -4.02 -0.81 -7.58
CA VAL A 95 -3.18 -0.98 -8.78
C VAL A 95 -1.93 -1.79 -8.45
N ALA A 96 -1.21 -1.44 -7.40
CA ALA A 96 0.02 -2.14 -7.03
C ALA A 96 -0.24 -3.58 -6.60
N SER A 97 -1.27 -3.83 -5.79
CA SER A 97 -1.63 -5.20 -5.41
C SER A 97 -2.05 -6.05 -6.61
N GLY A 98 -2.79 -5.46 -7.55
CA GLY A 98 -3.18 -6.13 -8.79
C GLY A 98 -1.98 -6.56 -9.63
N ILE A 99 -1.00 -5.68 -9.79
CA ILE A 99 0.26 -6.00 -10.48
C ILE A 99 0.99 -7.15 -9.76
N LYS A 100 1.07 -7.08 -8.44
CA LYS A 100 1.74 -8.12 -7.64
C LYS A 100 1.05 -9.48 -7.77
N MET A 101 -0.28 -9.51 -7.76
CA MET A 101 -1.02 -10.75 -7.98
C MET A 101 -0.69 -11.38 -9.33
N ARG A 102 -0.59 -10.58 -10.39
CA ARG A 102 -0.20 -11.06 -11.71
C ARG A 102 1.23 -11.59 -11.72
N GLU A 103 2.15 -10.97 -11.02
CA GLU A 103 3.53 -11.48 -10.87
C GLU A 103 3.53 -12.86 -10.19
N LEU A 104 2.60 -13.09 -9.27
CA LEU A 104 2.43 -14.38 -8.59
C LEU A 104 1.67 -15.42 -9.44
N GLY A 105 1.26 -15.07 -10.66
CA GLY A 105 0.49 -15.95 -11.54
C GLY A 105 -0.99 -16.05 -11.17
N CYS A 106 -1.53 -15.10 -10.45
CA CYS A 106 -2.91 -15.09 -9.98
C CYS A 106 -3.73 -14.01 -10.68
N ALA A 107 -5.04 -14.26 -10.84
CA ALA A 107 -5.96 -13.22 -11.28
C ALA A 107 -6.14 -12.18 -10.17
N ALA A 108 -6.12 -10.89 -10.56
CA ALA A 108 -6.42 -9.80 -9.65
C ALA A 108 -7.92 -9.48 -9.69
N ARG A 109 -8.46 -9.10 -8.53
CA ARG A 109 -9.87 -8.72 -8.37
C ARG A 109 -9.96 -7.41 -7.58
N LEU A 110 -10.85 -6.52 -7.99
CA LEU A 110 -11.13 -5.33 -7.20
C LEU A 110 -11.93 -5.71 -5.94
N SER A 111 -11.59 -5.08 -4.82
CA SER A 111 -12.42 -5.18 -3.62
C SER A 111 -13.76 -4.49 -3.84
N GLU A 112 -14.80 -4.87 -3.07
CA GLU A 112 -16.10 -4.19 -3.13
C GLU A 112 -15.97 -2.69 -2.85
N LYS A 113 -15.14 -2.35 -1.89
CA LYS A 113 -14.84 -0.95 -1.55
C LYS A 113 -14.25 -0.19 -2.74
N SER A 114 -13.36 -0.82 -3.51
CA SER A 114 -12.76 -0.21 -4.69
C SER A 114 -13.71 -0.14 -5.88
N LEU A 115 -14.62 -1.11 -6.02
CA LEU A 115 -15.67 -1.05 -7.04
C LEU A 115 -16.54 0.21 -6.89
N ASP A 116 -16.86 0.59 -5.66
CA ASP A 116 -17.62 1.81 -5.37
C ASP A 116 -16.84 3.10 -5.73
N MET A 117 -15.53 3.01 -5.90
CA MET A 117 -14.65 4.15 -6.16
C MET A 117 -14.28 4.33 -7.62
N VAL A 118 -14.62 3.38 -8.51
CA VAL A 118 -14.16 3.39 -9.90
C VAL A 118 -14.60 4.65 -10.65
N ASP A 119 -15.84 5.10 -10.49
CA ASP A 119 -16.35 6.30 -11.14
C ASP A 119 -15.61 7.56 -10.66
N TYR A 120 -15.37 7.66 -9.37
CA TYR A 120 -14.59 8.76 -8.78
C TYR A 120 -13.16 8.79 -9.36
N TRP A 121 -12.45 7.68 -9.34
CA TRP A 121 -11.09 7.60 -9.85
C TRP A 121 -11.01 7.91 -11.35
N THR A 122 -11.95 7.39 -12.13
CA THR A 122 -12.02 7.64 -13.58
C THR A 122 -12.15 9.12 -13.87
N ARG A 123 -13.02 9.81 -13.15
CA ARG A 123 -13.25 11.25 -13.27
C ARG A 123 -12.01 12.05 -12.90
N GLU A 124 -11.40 11.73 -11.74
CA GLU A 124 -10.19 12.40 -11.27
C GLU A 124 -9.01 12.25 -12.25
N LEU A 125 -8.80 11.05 -12.80
CA LEU A 125 -7.75 10.79 -13.77
C LEU A 125 -7.97 11.53 -15.09
N LYS A 126 -9.21 11.71 -15.50
CA LYS A 126 -9.56 12.50 -16.71
C LYS A 126 -9.37 14.00 -16.50
N GLU A 127 -9.76 14.52 -15.35
CA GLU A 127 -9.67 15.94 -15.01
C GLU A 127 -8.25 16.38 -14.66
N ASN A 128 -7.44 15.47 -14.12
CA ASN A 128 -6.08 15.73 -13.67
C ASN A 128 -5.09 14.75 -14.32
N PRO A 129 -4.70 14.95 -15.59
CA PRO A 129 -3.80 13.99 -16.27
C PRO A 129 -2.44 13.78 -15.58
N CYS A 130 -1.92 14.79 -14.87
CA CYS A 130 -0.68 14.65 -14.11
C CYS A 130 -0.79 13.61 -12.96
N LEU A 131 -2.01 13.31 -12.53
CA LEU A 131 -2.26 12.29 -11.53
C LEU A 131 -1.86 10.89 -12.01
N ILE A 132 -1.92 10.65 -13.32
CA ILE A 132 -1.50 9.37 -13.93
C ILE A 132 0.00 9.15 -13.73
N ASP A 133 0.81 10.18 -13.98
CA ASP A 133 2.27 10.10 -13.78
C ASP A 133 2.61 9.90 -12.31
N ASN A 134 1.92 10.57 -11.40
CA ASN A 134 2.07 10.39 -9.96
C ASN A 134 1.70 8.97 -9.54
N LEU A 135 0.60 8.44 -10.06
CA LEU A 135 0.14 7.09 -9.76
C LEU A 135 1.17 6.05 -10.23
N GLU A 136 1.68 6.18 -11.45
CA GLU A 136 2.71 5.28 -11.97
C GLU A 136 3.95 5.29 -11.07
N SER A 137 4.43 6.46 -10.69
CA SER A 137 5.58 6.62 -9.82
C SER A 137 5.33 6.00 -8.43
N ASP A 138 4.20 6.28 -7.81
CA ASP A 138 3.85 5.78 -6.48
C ASP A 138 3.68 4.26 -6.48
N VAL A 139 3.04 3.71 -7.51
CA VAL A 139 2.88 2.26 -7.66
C VAL A 139 4.24 1.58 -7.84
N ASN A 140 5.09 2.08 -8.71
CA ASN A 140 6.41 1.51 -8.96
C ASN A 140 7.29 1.56 -7.71
N ASN A 141 7.27 2.67 -6.98
CA ASN A 141 8.03 2.81 -5.75
C ASN A 141 7.55 1.85 -4.66
N ALA A 142 6.23 1.69 -4.51
CA ALA A 142 5.66 0.74 -3.57
C ALA A 142 6.06 -0.71 -3.89
N LEU A 143 5.96 -1.09 -5.17
CA LEU A 143 6.36 -2.42 -5.62
C LEU A 143 7.85 -2.69 -5.42
N GLU A 144 8.70 -1.69 -5.61
CA GLU A 144 10.13 -1.82 -5.36
C GLU A 144 10.42 -2.12 -3.88
N VAL A 145 9.75 -1.42 -2.95
CA VAL A 145 9.88 -1.70 -1.51
C VAL A 145 9.50 -3.15 -1.20
N ILE A 146 8.37 -3.60 -1.71
CA ILE A 146 7.89 -4.97 -1.49
C ILE A 146 8.86 -6.00 -2.07
N ARG A 147 9.33 -5.81 -3.31
CA ARG A 147 10.28 -6.72 -3.97
C ARG A 147 11.60 -6.83 -3.23
N LYS A 148 12.10 -5.71 -2.71
CA LYS A 148 13.32 -5.72 -1.88
C LYS A 148 13.10 -6.45 -0.55
N ALA A 149 11.96 -6.21 0.10
CA ALA A 149 11.61 -6.93 1.31
C ALA A 149 11.50 -8.44 1.09
N GLU A 150 10.92 -8.86 -0.03
CA GLU A 150 10.83 -10.28 -0.43
C GLU A 150 12.21 -10.94 -0.58
N LYS A 151 13.19 -10.19 -1.06
CA LYS A 151 14.57 -10.67 -1.23
C LYS A 151 15.40 -10.58 0.05
N GLY A 152 14.82 -10.05 1.13
CA GLY A 152 15.56 -9.77 2.36
C GLY A 152 16.56 -8.65 2.22
N GLU A 153 16.43 -7.81 1.19
CA GLU A 153 17.30 -6.67 0.95
C GLU A 153 16.88 -5.48 1.82
N LYS A 154 17.85 -4.71 2.27
CA LYS A 154 17.59 -3.49 3.01
C LYS A 154 17.10 -2.40 2.06
N VAL A 155 15.98 -1.77 2.39
CA VAL A 155 15.46 -0.66 1.62
C VAL A 155 16.04 0.65 2.14
N GLU A 156 16.61 1.44 1.25
CA GLU A 156 17.13 2.76 1.57
C GLU A 156 16.11 3.84 1.17
N TYR A 157 15.77 4.68 2.14
CA TYR A 157 14.80 5.77 1.96
C TYR A 157 15.46 7.14 1.81
N ALA A 158 16.69 7.17 1.28
CA ALA A 158 17.47 8.40 1.14
C ALA A 158 16.73 9.49 0.33
N SER A 159 16.04 9.10 -0.73
CA SER A 159 15.24 10.02 -1.54
C SER A 159 14.07 10.61 -0.78
N TYR A 160 13.56 9.88 0.20
CA TYR A 160 12.50 10.33 1.09
C TYR A 160 13.02 11.32 2.14
N ARG A 161 14.13 10.99 2.80
CA ARG A 161 14.78 11.90 3.76
C ARG A 161 15.14 13.23 3.11
N ASN A 162 15.64 13.18 1.88
CA ASN A 162 15.98 14.38 1.11
C ASN A 162 14.74 15.21 0.77
N ARG A 163 13.60 14.58 0.47
CA ARG A 163 12.34 15.28 0.24
C ARG A 163 11.84 15.98 1.50
N GLN A 164 11.85 15.31 2.65
CA GLN A 164 11.47 15.92 3.92
C GLN A 164 12.34 17.13 4.25
N GLN A 165 13.64 16.99 4.13
CA GLN A 165 14.57 18.10 4.37
C GLN A 165 14.32 19.28 3.43
N THR A 166 14.00 19.02 2.16
CA THR A 166 13.68 20.05 1.17
C THR A 166 12.37 20.74 1.50
N ASP A 167 11.35 19.99 1.91
CA ASP A 167 10.04 20.54 2.29
C ASP A 167 10.14 21.34 3.59
N GLU A 168 10.86 20.86 4.59
CA GLU A 168 11.15 21.60 5.82
C GLU A 168 11.90 22.91 5.55
N LEU A 169 12.85 22.89 4.63
CA LEU A 169 13.57 24.09 4.21
C LEU A 169 12.67 25.08 3.47
N ARG A 170 11.72 24.60 2.67
CA ARG A 170 10.72 25.45 2.00
C ARG A 170 9.73 26.07 2.97
N GLU A 171 9.31 25.33 4.00
CA GLU A 171 8.41 25.85 5.04
C GLU A 171 9.07 26.90 5.93
N LYS A 172 10.40 26.90 6.06
CA LYS A 172 11.17 27.88 6.82
C LYS A 172 11.51 29.17 6.04
N GLN A 173 11.25 29.18 4.74
CA GLN A 173 11.41 30.37 3.89
C GLN A 173 10.10 31.13 3.74
#